data_bff0f93bcc60b1e9f025371226c63061
#
_entry.id   bff0f93bcc60b1e9f025371226c63061
#
_cell.length_a   1.000
_cell.length_b   1.000
_cell.length_c   1.000
_cell.angle_alpha   90.00
_cell.angle_beta   90.00
_cell.angle_gamma   90.00
#
_symmetry.space_group_name_H-M   'P 1'
#
loop_
_entity.id
_entity.type
_entity.pdbx_description
1 polymer ?
#
loop_
_entity_poly.entity_id
_entity_poly.type
_entity_poly.pdbx_seq_one_letter_code
_entity_poly.pdbx_strand_id
1 'polypeptide(L)'
;ASVSLDDVSRSANGTFTNVIPIGDDWEAALKDVRAVIADAMASPPTQGEVDRELAEFDAAMKNEVATARVEAGAKQADDMVQALDIRETVAGPKTSYDILQDARAKGMFTPAAMVESTSRLFKGDATRALVNTRTADATAAAKLATALTADVSGLAGKRAQQAAVDFSRVPRLGSPGKVAARTTVGDPAMEQVTFANGVRALVYSNPSETGRVYLRVRFGRGYQALPGNRPTPAWAGETALIASGIGSLDQGDLDQLTTGRRMGLDFDITDDAFLFGAQTTPGDYADNLTLMAAKRAAPRWDAAPVARARAAMLAGYPGFDSSPDGVLARDLEGLLRDGDPRWGIPPRAQIEALNAKDFRKLWEPLLATGPIEVDVFGDVKTDEAIAAVAKSFGALKPRKPDATAPAPVRFPAHVDTPVIRTHDGDDNQAAAVIAWPTSGGSADHAEQRRLDVLAAVFADRLFDRLRSVAGASYSPSAQSQWPVGQPGGGRLIAIGKVAPDKVPLFFQLSRQIAAELVATPIGDDELRRTIVPMLQYMARASSGNQFWLMQTSGGAFDPKRIEATQSIVGDMTGITPATLQETAARYLRPDKDWTMAVVPKGK
;
A
#
# COMPACT_ATOMS: atom_id res chain seq x y z
N ALA A 1 6.74 7.67 17.86
CA ALA A 1 7.04 9.10 17.80
C ALA A 1 7.83 9.40 16.54
N SER A 2 7.67 10.60 16.00
CA SER A 2 8.46 11.11 14.87
C SER A 2 8.92 12.53 15.19
N VAL A 3 10.04 12.92 14.58
CA VAL A 3 10.56 14.29 14.62
C VAL A 3 10.68 14.78 13.19
N SER A 4 10.21 16.00 12.93
CA SER A 4 10.34 16.67 11.64
C SER A 4 10.74 18.13 11.84
N LEU A 5 11.53 18.63 10.89
CA LEU A 5 11.85 20.04 10.77
C LEU A 5 10.82 20.67 9.83
N ASP A 6 10.30 21.83 10.22
CA ASP A 6 9.54 22.71 9.36
C ASP A 6 10.31 24.03 9.23
N ASP A 7 10.96 24.19 8.10
CA ASP A 7 11.66 25.40 7.67
C ASP A 7 10.98 26.08 6.46
N VAL A 8 9.86 25.54 6.03
CA VAL A 8 9.04 26.06 4.92
C VAL A 8 8.41 27.40 5.25
N SER A 9 8.08 27.62 6.52
CA SER A 9 7.55 28.91 6.98
C SER A 9 8.66 29.96 7.04
N ARG A 10 8.56 30.97 6.19
CA ARG A 10 9.49 32.11 6.19
C ARG A 10 9.44 32.95 7.47
N SER A 11 8.48 32.72 8.34
CA SER A 11 8.25 33.48 9.56
C SER A 11 8.74 32.77 10.82
N ALA A 12 8.88 31.45 10.81
CA ALA A 12 9.37 30.68 11.94
C ALA A 12 9.87 29.30 11.49
N ASN A 13 11.01 28.89 12.00
CA ASN A 13 11.48 27.51 11.87
C ASN A 13 11.05 26.73 13.11
N GLY A 14 10.58 25.52 12.93
CA GLY A 14 10.07 24.67 14.01
C GLY A 14 10.58 23.25 13.96
N THR A 15 10.88 22.68 15.13
CA THR A 15 11.05 21.23 15.27
C THR A 15 9.78 20.66 15.86
N PHE A 16 9.09 19.83 15.07
CA PHE A 16 7.87 19.17 15.49
C PHE A 16 8.17 17.76 15.97
N THR A 17 7.71 17.46 17.17
CA THR A 17 7.74 16.09 17.71
C THR A 17 6.31 15.59 17.83
N ASN A 18 5.96 14.58 17.03
CA ASN A 18 4.65 13.95 17.06
C ASN A 18 4.71 12.65 17.85
N VAL A 19 3.84 12.50 18.85
CA VAL A 19 3.80 11.35 19.75
C VAL A 19 2.42 10.73 19.70
N ILE A 20 2.33 9.48 19.24
CA ILE A 20 1.09 8.69 19.25
C ILE A 20 1.29 7.58 20.29
N PRO A 21 0.65 7.66 21.47
CA PRO A 21 0.75 6.62 22.49
C PRO A 21 0.02 5.35 22.04
N ILE A 22 0.51 4.19 22.48
CA ILE A 22 -0.13 2.89 22.20
C ILE A 22 -1.43 2.70 23.00
N GLY A 23 -1.59 3.45 24.10
CA GLY A 23 -2.77 3.45 24.95
C GLY A 23 -3.22 4.86 25.27
N ASP A 24 -4.00 5.02 26.34
CA ASP A 24 -4.52 6.33 26.76
C ASP A 24 -3.54 7.12 27.66
N ASP A 25 -2.41 6.50 28.07
CA ASP A 25 -1.39 7.13 28.91
C ASP A 25 -0.43 8.00 28.08
N TRP A 26 -0.94 9.13 27.60
CA TRP A 26 -0.15 10.09 26.84
C TRP A 26 0.90 10.81 27.70
N GLU A 27 0.68 10.93 29.02
CA GLU A 27 1.63 11.58 29.96
C GLU A 27 2.92 10.75 30.05
N ALA A 28 2.80 9.43 30.21
CA ALA A 28 3.96 8.54 30.20
C ALA A 28 4.68 8.56 28.85
N ALA A 29 3.94 8.48 27.74
CA ALA A 29 4.54 8.53 26.40
C ALA A 29 5.29 9.86 26.14
N LEU A 30 4.74 11.00 26.57
CA LEU A 30 5.41 12.29 26.47
C LEU A 30 6.68 12.34 27.33
N LYS A 31 6.65 11.80 28.56
CA LYS A 31 7.80 11.70 29.43
C LYS A 31 8.93 10.87 28.80
N ASP A 32 8.61 9.73 28.21
CA ASP A 32 9.58 8.86 27.56
C ASP A 32 10.24 9.56 26.37
N VAL A 33 9.46 10.23 25.50
CA VAL A 33 9.98 10.99 24.37
C VAL A 33 10.87 12.14 24.83
N ARG A 34 10.47 12.88 25.86
CA ARG A 34 11.29 13.95 26.46
C ARG A 34 12.60 13.41 27.02
N ALA A 35 12.58 12.22 27.64
CA ALA A 35 13.80 11.58 28.13
C ALA A 35 14.76 11.23 26.99
N VAL A 36 14.23 10.71 25.86
CA VAL A 36 15.04 10.41 24.65
C VAL A 36 15.63 11.69 24.07
N ILE A 37 14.86 12.78 23.98
CA ILE A 37 15.36 14.08 23.50
C ILE A 37 16.45 14.62 24.43
N ALA A 38 16.23 14.58 25.77
CA ALA A 38 17.21 15.03 26.76
C ALA A 38 18.52 14.22 26.65
N ASP A 39 18.42 12.91 26.49
CA ASP A 39 19.57 12.05 26.26
C ASP A 39 20.31 12.40 24.97
N ALA A 40 19.59 12.58 23.87
CA ALA A 40 20.17 12.94 22.57
C ALA A 40 20.87 14.31 22.58
N MET A 41 20.41 15.25 23.40
CA MET A 41 21.02 16.56 23.58
C MET A 41 22.26 16.54 24.51
N ALA A 42 22.36 15.58 25.41
CA ALA A 42 23.41 15.50 26.43
C ALA A 42 24.49 14.48 26.09
N SER A 43 24.13 13.39 25.40
CA SER A 43 25.01 12.26 25.17
C SER A 43 25.31 12.14 23.65
N PRO A 44 26.59 12.21 23.23
CA PRO A 44 26.93 12.03 21.83
C PRO A 44 26.55 10.61 21.36
N PRO A 45 26.12 10.45 20.12
CA PRO A 45 26.04 9.13 19.52
C PRO A 45 27.43 8.50 19.45
N THR A 46 27.49 7.20 19.32
CA THR A 46 28.77 6.55 19.02
C THR A 46 29.16 6.82 17.55
N GLN A 47 30.46 6.76 17.24
CA GLN A 47 30.90 6.90 15.83
C GLN A 47 30.22 5.84 14.95
N GLY A 48 30.01 4.62 15.44
CA GLY A 48 29.31 3.57 14.69
C GLY A 48 27.84 3.88 14.40
N GLU A 49 27.14 4.63 15.25
CA GLU A 49 25.79 5.15 14.97
C GLU A 49 25.83 6.21 13.87
N VAL A 50 26.77 7.15 13.95
CA VAL A 50 26.96 8.19 12.92
C VAL A 50 27.32 7.54 11.58
N ASP A 51 28.20 6.57 11.56
CA ASP A 51 28.63 5.88 10.33
C ASP A 51 27.49 5.08 9.69
N ARG A 52 26.57 4.50 10.49
CA ARG A 52 25.38 3.83 9.97
C ARG A 52 24.44 4.80 9.28
N GLU A 53 24.10 5.92 9.92
CA GLU A 53 23.25 6.95 9.33
C GLU A 53 23.87 7.53 8.04
N LEU A 54 25.16 7.79 8.06
CA LEU A 54 25.89 8.23 6.87
C LEU A 54 25.87 7.19 5.75
N ALA A 55 25.92 5.91 6.08
CA ALA A 55 25.83 4.84 5.08
C ALA A 55 24.42 4.81 4.44
N GLU A 56 23.37 5.09 5.20
CA GLU A 56 22.00 5.20 4.67
C GLU A 56 21.87 6.40 3.74
N PHE A 57 22.34 7.59 4.16
CA PHE A 57 22.37 8.78 3.31
C PHE A 57 23.18 8.58 2.03
N ASP A 58 24.37 7.96 2.14
CA ASP A 58 25.23 7.65 0.99
C ASP A 58 24.49 6.74 0.00
N ALA A 59 23.87 5.67 0.49
CA ALA A 59 23.10 4.75 -0.34
C ALA A 59 21.89 5.43 -1.01
N ALA A 60 21.16 6.27 -0.28
CA ALA A 60 20.01 7.00 -0.79
C ALA A 60 20.42 7.97 -1.90
N MET A 61 21.37 8.85 -1.65
CA MET A 61 21.83 9.85 -2.62
C MET A 61 22.53 9.21 -3.83
N LYS A 62 23.30 8.15 -3.62
CA LYS A 62 23.88 7.38 -4.70
C LYS A 62 22.84 6.75 -5.62
N ASN A 63 21.75 6.24 -5.04
CA ASN A 63 20.63 5.73 -5.81
C ASN A 63 19.91 6.86 -6.57
N GLU A 64 19.71 8.04 -5.99
CA GLU A 64 19.17 9.20 -6.68
C GLU A 64 19.99 9.60 -7.89
N VAL A 65 21.33 9.61 -7.76
CA VAL A 65 22.23 9.86 -8.89
C VAL A 65 22.05 8.79 -9.97
N ALA A 66 21.98 7.51 -9.59
CA ALA A 66 21.83 6.40 -10.53
C ALA A 66 20.50 6.44 -11.27
N THR A 67 19.42 6.85 -10.61
CA THR A 67 18.05 6.87 -11.14
C THR A 67 17.63 8.22 -11.72
N ALA A 68 18.45 9.25 -11.65
CA ALA A 68 18.11 10.62 -12.08
C ALA A 68 17.60 10.73 -13.53
N ARG A 69 18.07 9.85 -14.43
CA ARG A 69 17.66 9.84 -15.84
C ARG A 69 16.27 9.21 -16.07
N VAL A 70 15.79 8.40 -15.13
CA VAL A 70 14.49 7.71 -15.22
C VAL A 70 13.46 8.31 -14.27
N GLU A 71 13.82 9.39 -13.58
CA GLU A 71 12.88 10.11 -12.70
C GLU A 71 11.82 10.85 -13.51
N ALA A 72 10.57 10.79 -13.04
CA ALA A 72 9.46 11.46 -13.71
C ALA A 72 9.66 12.98 -13.74
N GLY A 73 9.44 13.61 -14.91
CA GLY A 73 9.59 15.06 -15.06
C GLY A 73 8.68 15.86 -14.12
N ALA A 74 7.49 15.35 -13.79
CA ALA A 74 6.60 15.98 -12.81
C ALA A 74 7.25 16.06 -11.42
N LYS A 75 7.88 14.96 -10.96
CA LYS A 75 8.58 14.95 -9.67
C LYS A 75 9.74 15.96 -9.67
N GLN A 76 10.53 16.00 -10.74
CA GLN A 76 11.61 16.98 -10.85
C GLN A 76 11.11 18.44 -10.79
N ALA A 77 9.97 18.72 -11.42
CA ALA A 77 9.35 20.04 -11.36
C ALA A 77 8.86 20.37 -9.94
N ASP A 78 8.24 19.42 -9.26
CA ASP A 78 7.78 19.59 -7.88
C ASP A 78 8.96 19.83 -6.92
N ASP A 79 10.05 19.07 -7.05
CA ASP A 79 11.27 19.24 -6.26
C ASP A 79 11.89 20.62 -6.46
N MET A 80 11.93 21.12 -7.71
CA MET A 80 12.42 22.48 -8.03
C MET A 80 11.54 23.56 -7.41
N VAL A 81 10.22 23.40 -7.49
CA VAL A 81 9.27 24.35 -6.89
C VAL A 81 9.42 24.39 -5.38
N GLN A 82 9.54 23.25 -4.74
CA GLN A 82 9.75 23.17 -3.29
C GLN A 82 11.06 23.84 -2.87
N ALA A 83 12.18 23.53 -3.55
CA ALA A 83 13.46 24.16 -3.26
C ALA A 83 13.39 25.69 -3.38
N LEU A 84 12.75 26.22 -4.43
CA LEU A 84 12.56 27.66 -4.61
C LEU A 84 11.67 28.26 -3.52
N ASP A 85 10.65 27.57 -3.08
CA ASP A 85 9.72 28.05 -2.04
C ASP A 85 10.42 28.25 -0.69
N ILE A 86 11.27 27.31 -0.30
CA ILE A 86 12.09 27.41 0.92
C ILE A 86 13.40 28.19 0.70
N ARG A 87 13.63 28.75 -0.47
CA ARG A 87 14.85 29.49 -0.87
C ARG A 87 16.13 28.65 -0.84
N GLU A 88 16.00 27.37 -1.04
CA GLU A 88 17.13 26.47 -1.19
C GLU A 88 17.70 26.56 -2.61
N THR A 89 19.00 26.30 -2.74
CA THR A 89 19.64 26.25 -4.06
C THR A 89 19.19 24.98 -4.78
N VAL A 90 18.58 25.14 -5.95
CA VAL A 90 18.24 24.00 -6.80
C VAL A 90 19.53 23.32 -7.27
N ALA A 91 19.78 22.11 -6.81
CA ALA A 91 20.94 21.31 -7.16
C ALA A 91 20.50 19.96 -7.73
N GLY A 92 21.21 19.47 -8.75
CA GLY A 92 20.97 18.12 -9.26
C GLY A 92 21.49 17.07 -8.30
N PRO A 93 20.95 15.82 -8.33
CA PRO A 93 21.31 14.73 -7.41
C PRO A 93 22.82 14.49 -7.30
N LYS A 94 23.55 14.57 -8.43
CA LYS A 94 25.02 14.42 -8.42
C LYS A 94 25.71 15.52 -7.63
N THR A 95 25.28 16.77 -7.76
CA THR A 95 25.87 17.88 -7.01
C THR A 95 25.65 17.73 -5.52
N SER A 96 24.42 17.37 -5.11
CA SER A 96 24.10 17.09 -3.70
C SER A 96 24.92 15.93 -3.15
N TYR A 97 25.09 14.86 -3.92
CA TYR A 97 25.96 13.75 -3.53
C TYR A 97 27.43 14.16 -3.40
N ASP A 98 27.98 14.93 -4.34
CA ASP A 98 29.36 15.43 -4.28
C ASP A 98 29.59 16.29 -3.02
N ILE A 99 28.61 17.10 -2.63
CA ILE A 99 28.64 17.90 -1.38
C ILE A 99 28.70 16.99 -0.16
N LEU A 100 27.90 15.92 -0.10
CA LEU A 100 27.94 14.95 0.98
C LEU A 100 29.32 14.29 1.08
N GLN A 101 29.91 13.88 -0.05
CA GLN A 101 31.24 13.25 -0.09
C GLN A 101 32.33 14.23 0.38
N ASP A 102 32.27 15.49 -0.03
CA ASP A 102 33.20 16.53 0.41
C ASP A 102 33.09 16.78 1.93
N ALA A 103 31.87 16.89 2.46
CA ALA A 103 31.64 17.05 3.89
C ALA A 103 32.15 15.84 4.70
N ARG A 104 31.98 14.63 4.17
CA ARG A 104 32.53 13.41 4.75
C ARG A 104 34.07 13.39 4.74
N ALA A 105 34.69 13.78 3.62
CA ALA A 105 36.13 13.88 3.49
C ALA A 105 36.75 14.92 4.45
N LYS A 106 36.01 15.98 4.75
CA LYS A 106 36.37 17.03 5.72
C LYS A 106 36.13 16.62 7.19
N GLY A 107 35.62 15.43 7.45
CA GLY A 107 35.35 14.94 8.80
C GLY A 107 34.27 15.74 9.54
N MET A 108 33.27 16.27 8.83
CA MET A 108 32.22 17.09 9.44
C MET A 108 31.22 16.27 10.27
N PHE A 109 31.13 14.97 10.05
CA PHE A 109 30.19 14.08 10.72
C PHE A 109 30.85 13.37 11.91
N THR A 110 30.95 14.07 13.03
CA THR A 110 31.51 13.54 14.28
C THR A 110 30.44 13.46 15.37
N PRO A 111 30.57 12.58 16.37
CA PRO A 111 29.67 12.54 17.52
C PRO A 111 29.46 13.90 18.18
N ALA A 112 30.52 14.69 18.31
CA ALA A 112 30.45 16.04 18.89
C ALA A 112 29.61 17.01 18.03
N ALA A 113 29.82 17.00 16.70
CA ALA A 113 29.03 17.82 15.78
C ALA A 113 27.54 17.41 15.79
N MET A 114 27.25 16.11 15.95
CA MET A 114 25.87 15.61 16.04
C MET A 114 25.17 16.13 17.30
N VAL A 115 25.81 16.09 18.47
CA VAL A 115 25.24 16.66 19.72
C VAL A 115 25.00 18.15 19.58
N GLU A 116 25.92 18.90 19.01
CA GLU A 116 25.76 20.33 18.80
C GLU A 116 24.57 20.62 17.89
N SER A 117 24.44 19.90 16.77
CA SER A 117 23.31 20.04 15.85
C SER A 117 22.00 19.64 16.51
N THR A 118 21.93 18.52 17.24
CA THR A 118 20.77 18.08 18.00
C THR A 118 20.35 19.13 19.02
N SER A 119 21.32 19.69 19.74
CA SER A 119 21.04 20.78 20.70
C SER A 119 20.43 21.99 20.03
N ARG A 120 20.87 22.38 18.85
CA ARG A 120 20.28 23.49 18.09
C ARG A 120 18.84 23.21 17.66
N LEU A 121 18.55 21.97 17.27
CA LEU A 121 17.22 21.56 16.83
C LEU A 121 16.17 21.63 17.96
N PHE A 122 16.56 21.27 19.18
CA PHE A 122 15.62 21.19 20.31
C PHE A 122 15.72 22.36 21.31
N LYS A 123 16.64 23.31 21.13
CA LYS A 123 16.72 24.56 21.84
C LYS A 123 16.08 25.68 21.02
N GLY A 124 14.78 25.88 21.17
CA GLY A 124 14.06 26.98 20.55
C GLY A 124 13.73 28.09 21.55
N ASP A 125 13.27 29.23 21.05
CA ASP A 125 12.83 30.37 21.86
C ASP A 125 11.54 30.09 22.63
N ALA A 126 10.73 29.13 22.13
CA ALA A 126 9.48 28.71 22.78
C ALA A 126 9.17 27.24 22.49
N THR A 127 8.63 26.55 23.50
CA THR A 127 8.02 25.22 23.33
C THR A 127 6.50 25.35 23.40
N ARG A 128 5.80 24.79 22.42
CA ARG A 128 4.35 24.70 22.43
C ARG A 128 3.96 23.23 22.31
N ALA A 129 2.87 22.85 22.95
CA ALA A 129 2.37 21.48 22.88
C ALA A 129 0.85 21.46 22.75
N LEU A 130 0.38 20.47 22.03
CA LEU A 130 -1.03 20.15 21.88
C LEU A 130 -1.21 18.67 22.24
N VAL A 131 -2.21 18.36 23.05
CA VAL A 131 -2.64 16.99 23.30
C VAL A 131 -4.08 16.82 22.80
N ASN A 132 -4.29 15.77 22.06
CA ASN A 132 -5.62 15.37 21.57
C ASN A 132 -6.04 14.10 22.33
N THR A 133 -7.08 14.19 23.16
CA THR A 133 -7.59 13.07 23.95
C THR A 133 -8.91 12.59 23.42
N ARG A 134 -9.19 11.29 23.53
CA ARG A 134 -10.46 10.68 23.07
C ARG A 134 -11.67 11.09 23.89
N THR A 135 -11.45 11.40 25.16
CA THR A 135 -12.48 11.89 26.07
C THR A 135 -12.09 13.26 26.56
N ALA A 136 -13.08 14.16 26.69
CA ALA A 136 -12.83 15.48 27.23
C ALA A 136 -12.27 15.40 28.64
N ASP A 137 -11.14 16.05 28.88
CA ASP A 137 -10.49 16.18 30.19
C ASP A 137 -10.25 17.66 30.49
N ALA A 138 -11.03 18.22 31.40
CA ALA A 138 -10.90 19.61 31.79
C ALA A 138 -9.53 19.92 32.44
N THR A 139 -8.78 18.91 32.87
CA THR A 139 -7.47 19.04 33.50
C THR A 139 -6.31 18.80 32.52
N ALA A 140 -6.58 18.43 31.27
CA ALA A 140 -5.57 18.07 30.29
C ALA A 140 -4.50 19.15 30.06
N ALA A 141 -4.90 20.43 30.04
CA ALA A 141 -3.95 21.54 29.88
C ALA A 141 -2.98 21.65 31.07
N ALA A 142 -3.46 21.48 32.32
CA ALA A 142 -2.63 21.51 33.50
C ALA A 142 -1.70 20.30 33.57
N LYS A 143 -2.20 19.12 33.25
CA LYS A 143 -1.39 17.89 33.14
C LYS A 143 -0.32 18.02 32.06
N LEU A 144 -0.66 18.59 30.89
CA LEU A 144 0.30 18.83 29.83
C LEU A 144 1.41 19.78 30.24
N ALA A 145 1.08 20.89 30.91
CA ALA A 145 2.06 21.83 31.46
C ALA A 145 3.00 21.13 32.44
N THR A 146 2.46 20.31 33.35
CA THR A 146 3.24 19.52 34.30
C THR A 146 4.14 18.50 33.60
N ALA A 147 3.61 17.76 32.64
CA ALA A 147 4.37 16.76 31.87
C ALA A 147 5.51 17.40 31.06
N LEU A 148 5.31 18.60 30.51
CA LEU A 148 6.34 19.36 29.78
C LEU A 148 7.48 19.89 30.66
N THR A 149 7.25 20.08 31.94
CA THR A 149 8.26 20.60 32.89
C THR A 149 8.83 19.54 33.84
N ALA A 150 8.31 18.30 33.78
CA ALA A 150 8.80 17.21 34.62
C ALA A 150 10.28 16.93 34.36
N ASP A 151 11.02 16.64 35.43
CA ASP A 151 12.43 16.24 35.33
C ASP A 151 12.55 14.84 34.68
N VAL A 152 13.32 14.78 33.61
CA VAL A 152 13.61 13.54 32.86
C VAL A 152 15.10 13.20 32.88
N SER A 153 15.94 13.95 33.58
CA SER A 153 17.40 13.80 33.62
C SER A 153 17.83 12.40 34.09
N GLY A 154 17.11 11.82 35.04
CA GLY A 154 17.37 10.48 35.57
C GLY A 154 17.09 9.34 34.59
N LEU A 155 16.49 9.63 33.42
CA LEU A 155 16.20 8.68 32.34
C LEU A 155 17.21 8.78 31.19
N ALA A 156 17.98 9.87 31.11
CA ALA A 156 19.03 10.04 30.11
C ALA A 156 20.22 9.11 30.40
N GLY A 157 20.97 8.76 29.37
CA GLY A 157 22.16 7.91 29.47
C GLY A 157 21.91 6.41 29.67
N LYS A 158 20.68 5.94 29.50
CA LYS A 158 20.33 4.50 29.62
C LYS A 158 20.28 3.76 28.31
N ARG A 159 20.93 4.25 27.26
CA ARG A 159 20.99 3.55 25.96
C ARG A 159 21.62 2.16 26.11
N ALA A 160 20.91 1.13 25.68
CA ALA A 160 21.48 -0.18 25.49
C ALA A 160 22.39 -0.16 24.25
N GLN A 161 23.65 -0.57 24.39
CA GLN A 161 24.51 -0.82 23.22
C GLN A 161 23.97 -2.05 22.49
N GLN A 162 23.57 -1.88 21.24
CA GLN A 162 23.21 -3.01 20.39
C GLN A 162 24.46 -3.63 19.77
N ALA A 163 24.55 -4.98 19.85
CA ALA A 163 25.62 -5.70 19.17
C ALA A 163 25.43 -5.63 17.64
N ALA A 164 26.52 -5.57 16.91
CA ALA A 164 26.47 -5.59 15.44
C ALA A 164 25.81 -6.87 14.93
N VAL A 165 24.93 -6.74 13.96
CA VAL A 165 24.19 -7.83 13.33
C VAL A 165 24.64 -7.97 11.89
N ASP A 166 24.91 -9.19 11.45
CA ASP A 166 25.26 -9.51 10.07
C ASP A 166 24.32 -10.55 9.45
N PHE A 167 24.39 -10.70 8.13
CA PHE A 167 23.52 -11.61 7.36
C PHE A 167 23.68 -13.10 7.72
N SER A 168 24.76 -13.52 8.39
CA SER A 168 24.95 -14.90 8.83
C SER A 168 23.93 -15.34 9.90
N ARG A 169 23.31 -14.36 10.60
CA ARG A 169 22.25 -14.59 11.59
C ARG A 169 20.87 -14.84 10.96
N VAL A 170 20.70 -14.53 9.67
CA VAL A 170 19.45 -14.85 8.96
C VAL A 170 19.27 -16.37 8.90
N PRO A 171 18.09 -16.91 9.22
CA PRO A 171 17.87 -18.36 9.21
C PRO A 171 18.22 -19.00 7.87
N ARG A 172 18.95 -20.10 7.90
CA ARG A 172 19.30 -20.86 6.69
C ARG A 172 18.05 -21.49 6.07
N LEU A 173 17.83 -21.23 4.79
CA LEU A 173 16.64 -21.70 4.05
C LEU A 173 16.79 -23.13 3.52
N GLY A 174 18.02 -23.56 3.25
CA GLY A 174 18.33 -24.87 2.67
C GLY A 174 19.41 -24.76 1.60
N SER A 175 19.62 -25.86 0.85
CA SER A 175 20.47 -25.83 -0.34
C SER A 175 19.74 -25.13 -1.50
N PRO A 176 20.44 -24.45 -2.41
CA PRO A 176 19.82 -23.81 -3.58
C PRO A 176 18.93 -24.79 -4.37
N GLY A 177 17.72 -24.34 -4.72
CA GLY A 177 16.75 -25.13 -5.45
C GLY A 177 17.24 -25.45 -6.86
N LYS A 178 16.93 -26.68 -7.31
CA LYS A 178 17.23 -27.09 -8.68
C LYS A 178 16.15 -26.58 -9.63
N VAL A 179 16.55 -26.00 -10.77
CA VAL A 179 15.67 -25.66 -11.86
C VAL A 179 15.15 -26.96 -12.51
N ALA A 180 13.84 -27.13 -12.56
CA ALA A 180 13.19 -28.27 -13.19
C ALA A 180 12.73 -27.96 -14.63
N ALA A 181 12.33 -26.73 -14.90
CA ALA A 181 11.97 -26.24 -16.23
C ALA A 181 12.26 -24.74 -16.36
N ARG A 182 12.57 -24.32 -17.59
CA ARG A 182 12.75 -22.92 -17.98
C ARG A 182 12.17 -22.72 -19.38
N THR A 183 11.33 -21.70 -19.55
CA THR A 183 10.68 -21.35 -20.81
C THR A 183 10.54 -19.85 -20.94
N THR A 184 10.65 -19.32 -22.15
CA THR A 184 10.36 -17.92 -22.44
C THR A 184 8.86 -17.75 -22.69
N VAL A 185 8.24 -16.75 -22.08
CA VAL A 185 6.79 -16.48 -22.15
C VAL A 185 6.53 -14.99 -22.33
N GLY A 186 5.38 -14.67 -22.95
CA GLY A 186 4.89 -13.29 -23.06
C GLY A 186 5.54 -12.45 -24.16
N ASP A 187 4.99 -11.25 -24.31
CA ASP A 187 5.53 -10.13 -25.07
C ASP A 187 5.23 -8.86 -24.25
N PRO A 188 6.23 -8.25 -23.65
CA PRO A 188 7.67 -8.53 -23.76
C PRO A 188 8.07 -9.91 -23.22
N ALA A 189 9.15 -10.46 -23.76
CA ALA A 189 9.64 -11.79 -23.41
C ALA A 189 10.17 -11.84 -21.97
N MET A 190 9.65 -12.78 -21.19
CA MET A 190 10.04 -13.04 -19.79
C MET A 190 10.47 -14.49 -19.64
N GLU A 191 11.40 -14.76 -18.73
CA GLU A 191 11.78 -16.12 -18.38
C GLU A 191 10.90 -16.67 -17.26
N GLN A 192 10.14 -17.71 -17.57
CA GLN A 192 9.41 -18.48 -16.57
C GLN A 192 10.25 -19.68 -16.14
N VAL A 193 10.47 -19.80 -14.84
CA VAL A 193 11.28 -20.87 -14.24
C VAL A 193 10.45 -21.64 -13.23
N THR A 194 10.53 -22.97 -13.28
CA THR A 194 9.95 -23.87 -12.27
C THR A 194 11.07 -24.55 -11.51
N PHE A 195 11.03 -24.46 -10.18
CA PHE A 195 11.97 -25.14 -9.29
C PHE A 195 11.43 -26.50 -8.82
N ALA A 196 12.32 -27.39 -8.46
CA ALA A 196 11.97 -28.75 -8.03
C ALA A 196 11.06 -28.81 -6.79
N ASN A 197 11.04 -27.75 -5.96
CA ASN A 197 10.17 -27.61 -4.81
C ASN A 197 8.75 -27.07 -5.15
N GLY A 198 8.47 -26.83 -6.45
CA GLY A 198 7.20 -26.30 -6.93
C GLY A 198 7.08 -24.78 -6.96
N VAL A 199 8.10 -24.05 -6.52
CA VAL A 199 8.17 -22.58 -6.68
C VAL A 199 8.30 -22.26 -8.17
N ARG A 200 7.58 -21.24 -8.63
CA ARG A 200 7.73 -20.69 -9.98
C ARG A 200 8.23 -19.27 -9.90
N ALA A 201 8.95 -18.83 -10.91
CA ALA A 201 9.41 -17.45 -11.03
C ALA A 201 9.14 -16.90 -12.41
N LEU A 202 8.86 -15.60 -12.48
CA LEU A 202 8.91 -14.79 -13.69
C LEU A 202 10.08 -13.82 -13.55
N VAL A 203 10.96 -13.79 -14.54
CA VAL A 203 12.11 -12.89 -14.58
C VAL A 203 12.04 -12.03 -15.84
N TYR A 204 11.94 -10.73 -15.65
CA TYR A 204 11.97 -9.76 -16.73
C TYR A 204 13.20 -8.85 -16.60
N SER A 205 14.22 -9.15 -17.38
CA SER A 205 15.45 -8.36 -17.47
C SER A 205 15.22 -7.17 -18.41
N ASN A 206 15.02 -5.99 -17.83
CA ASN A 206 14.81 -4.76 -18.61
C ASN A 206 15.48 -3.57 -17.92
N PRO A 207 16.62 -3.07 -18.46
CA PRO A 207 17.37 -1.99 -17.86
C PRO A 207 16.82 -0.57 -18.17
N SER A 208 15.60 -0.45 -18.69
CA SER A 208 14.99 0.85 -19.00
C SER A 208 14.93 1.78 -17.79
N GLU A 209 14.79 1.21 -16.59
CA GLU A 209 14.88 1.90 -15.31
C GLU A 209 16.18 1.48 -14.60
N THR A 210 17.31 2.01 -15.08
CA THR A 210 18.64 1.68 -14.55
C THR A 210 18.71 1.83 -13.01
N GLY A 211 19.27 0.84 -12.34
CA GLY A 211 19.42 0.82 -10.89
C GLY A 211 18.15 0.45 -10.12
N ARG A 212 17.03 0.14 -10.78
CA ARG A 212 15.78 -0.27 -10.15
C ARG A 212 15.45 -1.73 -10.42
N VAL A 213 15.11 -2.43 -9.35
CA VAL A 213 14.60 -3.82 -9.38
C VAL A 213 13.32 -3.88 -8.56
N TYR A 214 12.30 -4.46 -9.12
CA TYR A 214 11.01 -4.68 -8.47
C TYR A 214 10.86 -6.16 -8.15
N LEU A 215 10.53 -6.44 -6.90
CA LEU A 215 10.27 -7.79 -6.40
C LEU A 215 8.81 -7.92 -6.03
N ARG A 216 8.19 -9.02 -6.44
CA ARG A 216 6.90 -9.43 -5.96
C ARG A 216 6.90 -10.92 -5.68
N VAL A 217 6.45 -11.30 -4.50
CA VAL A 217 6.30 -12.71 -4.13
C VAL A 217 4.84 -12.96 -3.81
N ARG A 218 4.20 -13.75 -4.63
CA ARG A 218 2.82 -14.22 -4.42
C ARG A 218 2.88 -15.57 -3.70
N PHE A 219 2.09 -15.72 -2.65
CA PHE A 219 2.01 -17.01 -1.95
C PHE A 219 0.61 -17.25 -1.38
N GLY A 220 0.28 -18.53 -1.16
CA GLY A 220 -1.02 -18.89 -0.63
C GLY A 220 -2.16 -18.57 -1.61
N ARG A 221 -3.31 -18.13 -1.10
CA ARG A 221 -4.54 -17.89 -1.86
C ARG A 221 -5.30 -16.63 -1.43
N GLY A 222 -4.65 -15.70 -0.73
CA GLY A 222 -5.24 -14.43 -0.33
C GLY A 222 -6.57 -14.57 0.42
N TYR A 223 -7.54 -13.72 0.06
CA TYR A 223 -8.87 -13.78 0.67
C TYR A 223 -9.59 -15.13 0.48
N GLN A 224 -9.27 -15.89 -0.57
CA GLN A 224 -9.85 -17.23 -0.78
C GLN A 224 -9.41 -18.26 0.27
N ALA A 225 -8.29 -18.05 0.96
CA ALA A 225 -7.81 -18.90 2.03
C ALA A 225 -8.43 -18.58 3.40
N LEU A 226 -9.13 -17.44 3.51
CA LEU A 226 -9.76 -17.01 4.75
C LEU A 226 -11.16 -17.61 4.89
N PRO A 227 -11.62 -17.91 6.13
CA PRO A 227 -12.97 -18.44 6.35
C PRO A 227 -14.02 -17.37 6.02
N GLY A 228 -14.99 -17.73 5.16
CA GLY A 228 -16.08 -16.84 4.74
C GLY A 228 -17.25 -16.71 5.73
N ASN A 229 -17.20 -17.39 6.87
CA ASN A 229 -18.29 -17.42 7.85
C ASN A 229 -17.97 -16.68 9.17
N ARG A 230 -16.81 -16.10 9.28
CA ARG A 230 -16.39 -15.32 10.47
C ARG A 230 -15.28 -14.35 10.10
N PRO A 231 -15.21 -13.19 10.76
CA PRO A 231 -14.07 -12.30 10.63
C PRO A 231 -12.80 -12.93 11.17
N THR A 232 -11.66 -12.46 10.66
CA THR A 232 -10.33 -12.93 11.04
C THR A 232 -9.42 -11.74 11.31
N PRO A 233 -8.32 -11.91 12.06
CA PRO A 233 -7.31 -10.86 12.23
C PRO A 233 -6.40 -10.68 11.00
N ALA A 234 -6.90 -10.96 9.78
CA ALA A 234 -6.14 -10.79 8.54
C ALA A 234 -5.72 -9.33 8.32
N TRP A 235 -6.60 -8.39 8.66
CA TRP A 235 -6.35 -6.94 8.60
C TRP A 235 -5.08 -6.49 9.33
N ALA A 236 -4.67 -7.19 10.40
CA ALA A 236 -3.45 -6.86 11.13
C ALA A 236 -2.18 -7.38 10.44
N GLY A 237 -2.30 -8.19 9.38
CA GLY A 237 -1.17 -8.78 8.66
C GLY A 237 -0.25 -7.74 8.05
N GLU A 238 -0.81 -6.73 7.41
CA GLU A 238 -0.05 -5.64 6.76
C GLU A 238 0.88 -4.91 7.73
N THR A 239 0.51 -4.81 9.00
CA THR A 239 1.31 -4.12 10.00
C THR A 239 2.11 -5.10 10.86
N ALA A 240 1.43 -6.07 11.48
CA ALA A 240 2.04 -6.92 12.50
C ALA A 240 2.98 -7.98 11.93
N LEU A 241 2.67 -8.54 10.75
CA LEU A 241 3.55 -9.50 10.11
C LEU A 241 4.86 -8.84 9.65
N ILE A 242 4.75 -7.64 9.05
CA ILE A 242 5.92 -6.88 8.58
C ILE A 242 6.81 -6.45 9.75
N ALA A 243 6.23 -5.87 10.78
CA ALA A 243 6.96 -5.36 11.95
C ALA A 243 7.45 -6.46 12.93
N SER A 244 7.18 -7.74 12.65
CA SER A 244 7.75 -8.85 13.42
C SER A 244 9.17 -9.17 12.97
N GLY A 245 9.98 -9.79 13.83
CA GLY A 245 11.32 -10.25 13.49
C GLY A 245 11.32 -11.51 12.61
N ILE A 246 12.52 -12.07 12.40
CA ILE A 246 12.77 -13.30 11.63
C ILE A 246 13.64 -14.24 12.48
N GLY A 247 13.15 -15.42 12.83
CA GLY A 247 13.90 -16.39 13.63
C GLY A 247 14.31 -15.81 14.98
N SER A 248 15.61 -15.64 15.20
CA SER A 248 16.16 -15.01 16.41
C SER A 248 16.33 -13.49 16.30
N LEU A 249 16.20 -12.94 15.10
CA LEU A 249 16.37 -11.51 14.82
C LEU A 249 15.06 -10.77 15.16
N ASP A 250 15.16 -9.70 15.96
CA ASP A 250 14.03 -8.79 16.15
C ASP A 250 14.01 -7.68 15.09
N GLN A 251 13.06 -6.74 15.19
CA GLN A 251 12.94 -5.67 14.21
C GLN A 251 14.17 -4.75 14.22
N GLY A 252 14.73 -4.45 15.39
CA GLY A 252 15.94 -3.64 15.51
C GLY A 252 17.17 -4.31 14.88
N ASP A 253 17.28 -5.65 15.01
CA ASP A 253 18.30 -6.44 14.31
C ASP A 253 18.12 -6.35 12.78
N LEU A 254 16.88 -6.42 12.29
CA LEU A 254 16.57 -6.31 10.85
C LEU A 254 16.88 -4.90 10.32
N ASP A 255 16.53 -3.87 11.07
CA ASP A 255 16.85 -2.48 10.72
C ASP A 255 18.35 -2.29 10.58
N GLN A 256 19.16 -2.89 11.46
CA GLN A 256 20.62 -2.88 11.32
C GLN A 256 21.13 -3.62 10.07
N LEU A 257 20.54 -4.77 9.74
CA LEU A 257 20.91 -5.55 8.54
C LEU A 257 20.62 -4.81 7.24
N THR A 258 19.62 -3.94 7.24
CA THR A 258 19.18 -3.21 6.05
C THR A 258 19.70 -1.78 5.98
N THR A 259 20.33 -1.29 7.04
CA THR A 259 20.95 0.05 7.07
C THR A 259 21.95 0.24 5.93
N GLY A 260 21.83 1.34 5.20
CA GLY A 260 22.67 1.66 4.05
C GLY A 260 22.37 0.83 2.80
N ARG A 261 21.26 0.08 2.79
CA ARG A 261 20.82 -0.79 1.69
C ARG A 261 19.41 -0.43 1.25
N ARG A 262 19.12 -0.64 -0.02
CA ARG A 262 17.76 -0.45 -0.57
C ARG A 262 16.99 -1.76 -0.49
N MET A 263 16.56 -2.10 0.69
CA MET A 263 15.80 -3.31 0.97
C MET A 263 14.48 -2.94 1.63
N GLY A 264 13.42 -3.59 1.22
CA GLY A 264 12.08 -3.33 1.73
C GLY A 264 11.25 -4.59 1.83
N LEU A 265 10.13 -4.47 2.52
CA LEU A 265 9.13 -5.51 2.61
C LEU A 265 7.76 -4.88 2.80
N ASP A 266 6.96 -4.85 1.74
CA ASP A 266 5.54 -4.53 1.80
C ASP A 266 4.72 -5.82 1.84
N PHE A 267 3.53 -5.76 2.43
CA PHE A 267 2.60 -6.87 2.47
C PHE A 267 1.21 -6.42 2.06
N ASP A 268 0.54 -7.24 1.26
CA ASP A 268 -0.83 -6.99 0.80
C ASP A 268 -1.60 -8.31 0.69
N ILE A 269 -2.93 -8.23 0.66
CA ILE A 269 -3.83 -9.37 0.50
C ILE A 269 -4.71 -9.11 -0.71
N THR A 270 -4.53 -9.91 -1.75
CA THR A 270 -5.40 -9.89 -2.92
C THR A 270 -6.48 -10.97 -2.86
N ASP A 271 -7.35 -11.00 -3.85
CA ASP A 271 -8.40 -12.01 -3.93
C ASP A 271 -7.83 -13.45 -3.90
N ASP A 272 -6.66 -13.68 -4.54
CA ASP A 272 -6.10 -15.00 -4.78
C ASP A 272 -4.67 -15.22 -4.27
N ALA A 273 -4.06 -14.24 -3.62
CA ALA A 273 -2.71 -14.37 -3.07
C ALA A 273 -2.46 -13.44 -1.88
N PHE A 274 -1.52 -13.83 -1.03
CA PHE A 274 -0.78 -12.91 -0.17
C PHE A 274 0.44 -12.44 -0.92
N LEU A 275 0.78 -11.16 -0.79
CA LEU A 275 1.88 -10.53 -1.53
C LEU A 275 2.95 -10.03 -0.58
N PHE A 276 4.22 -10.34 -0.88
CA PHE A 276 5.33 -9.49 -0.47
C PHE A 276 5.79 -8.67 -1.67
N GLY A 277 6.13 -7.41 -1.43
CA GLY A 277 6.63 -6.49 -2.43
C GLY A 277 7.86 -5.74 -1.95
N ALA A 278 8.70 -5.33 -2.90
CA ALA A 278 9.77 -4.35 -2.65
C ALA A 278 10.24 -3.71 -3.95
N GLN A 279 10.67 -2.46 -3.86
CA GLN A 279 11.55 -1.85 -4.84
C GLN A 279 12.97 -1.81 -4.25
N THR A 280 13.95 -2.28 -5.00
CA THR A 280 15.33 -2.46 -4.55
C THR A 280 16.33 -2.11 -5.67
N THR A 281 17.58 -2.49 -5.49
CA THR A 281 18.67 -2.24 -6.46
C THR A 281 19.28 -3.56 -6.97
N PRO A 282 20.03 -3.52 -8.09
CA PRO A 282 20.80 -4.69 -8.56
C PRO A 282 21.77 -5.27 -7.53
N GLY A 283 22.26 -4.44 -6.58
CA GLY A 283 23.16 -4.88 -5.51
C GLY A 283 22.46 -5.55 -4.33
N ASP A 284 21.18 -5.25 -4.11
CA ASP A 284 20.48 -5.65 -2.89
C ASP A 284 19.37 -6.69 -3.09
N TYR A 285 18.83 -6.86 -4.31
CA TYR A 285 17.66 -7.68 -4.55
C TYR A 285 17.81 -9.15 -4.10
N ALA A 286 19.00 -9.72 -4.22
CA ALA A 286 19.23 -11.13 -3.87
C ALA A 286 19.12 -11.36 -2.36
N ASP A 287 19.67 -10.44 -1.57
CA ASP A 287 19.56 -10.48 -0.11
C ASP A 287 18.13 -10.10 0.34
N ASN A 288 17.49 -9.16 -0.36
CA ASN A 288 16.08 -8.83 -0.10
C ASN A 288 15.17 -10.06 -0.30
N LEU A 289 15.35 -10.83 -1.38
CA LEU A 289 14.66 -12.11 -1.60
C LEU A 289 14.93 -13.12 -0.47
N THR A 290 16.16 -13.13 0.05
CA THR A 290 16.52 -14.01 1.17
C THR A 290 15.78 -13.61 2.45
N LEU A 291 15.70 -12.32 2.77
CA LEU A 291 14.91 -11.83 3.91
C LEU A 291 13.40 -12.11 3.75
N MET A 292 12.84 -11.89 2.56
CA MET A 292 11.45 -12.23 2.28
C MET A 292 11.16 -13.73 2.47
N ALA A 293 12.04 -14.59 1.97
CA ALA A 293 11.91 -16.03 2.12
C ALA A 293 12.05 -16.48 3.58
N ALA A 294 13.00 -15.89 4.32
CA ALA A 294 13.20 -16.14 5.74
C ALA A 294 12.01 -15.64 6.58
N LYS A 295 11.47 -14.45 6.28
CA LYS A 295 10.28 -13.89 6.91
C LYS A 295 9.09 -14.83 6.79
N ARG A 296 8.89 -15.38 5.61
CA ARG A 296 7.83 -16.33 5.35
C ARG A 296 8.07 -17.71 6.03
N ALA A 297 9.32 -18.19 6.03
CA ALA A 297 9.65 -19.52 6.53
C ALA A 297 9.80 -19.61 8.05
N ALA A 298 10.26 -18.53 8.67
CA ALA A 298 10.59 -18.46 10.09
C ALA A 298 10.18 -17.09 10.69
N PRO A 299 8.88 -16.70 10.58
CA PRO A 299 8.44 -15.45 11.20
C PRO A 299 8.60 -15.54 12.72
N ARG A 300 9.06 -14.46 13.31
CA ARG A 300 9.09 -14.31 14.76
C ARG A 300 7.73 -13.77 15.19
N TRP A 301 7.01 -14.53 16.03
CA TRP A 301 5.66 -14.21 16.46
C TRP A 301 5.66 -13.27 17.67
N ASP A 302 6.22 -12.07 17.48
CA ASP A 302 6.31 -11.07 18.54
C ASP A 302 4.93 -10.51 18.90
N ALA A 303 4.69 -10.35 20.21
CA ALA A 303 3.41 -9.82 20.69
C ALA A 303 3.30 -8.29 20.49
N ALA A 304 4.40 -7.57 20.56
CA ALA A 304 4.40 -6.11 20.49
C ALA A 304 3.90 -5.54 19.14
N PRO A 305 4.29 -6.07 17.95
CA PRO A 305 3.70 -5.64 16.68
C PRO A 305 2.19 -5.84 16.61
N VAL A 306 1.68 -6.96 17.12
CA VAL A 306 0.22 -7.24 17.16
C VAL A 306 -0.49 -6.25 18.08
N ALA A 307 0.09 -5.94 19.24
CA ALA A 307 -0.46 -4.94 20.16
C ALA A 307 -0.47 -3.53 19.54
N ARG A 308 0.60 -3.16 18.80
CA ARG A 308 0.66 -1.89 18.07
C ARG A 308 -0.37 -1.82 16.95
N ALA A 309 -0.53 -2.87 16.14
CA ALA A 309 -1.53 -2.93 15.08
C ALA A 309 -2.95 -2.75 15.66
N ARG A 310 -3.26 -3.46 16.76
CA ARG A 310 -4.52 -3.31 17.49
C ARG A 310 -4.73 -1.88 17.97
N ALA A 311 -3.74 -1.30 18.64
CA ALA A 311 -3.85 0.05 19.19
C ALA A 311 -4.02 1.11 18.09
N ALA A 312 -3.26 1.01 17.00
CA ALA A 312 -3.37 1.91 15.86
C ALA A 312 -4.77 1.85 15.21
N MET A 313 -5.30 0.64 15.00
CA MET A 313 -6.65 0.47 14.46
C MET A 313 -7.72 1.04 15.40
N LEU A 314 -7.61 0.80 16.70
CA LEU A 314 -8.55 1.36 17.70
C LEU A 314 -8.44 2.88 17.77
N ALA A 315 -7.25 3.44 17.62
CA ALA A 315 -7.06 4.89 17.58
C ALA A 315 -7.72 5.54 16.37
N GLY A 316 -7.62 4.90 15.20
CA GLY A 316 -8.25 5.34 13.96
C GLY A 316 -9.76 5.04 13.87
N TYR A 317 -10.27 4.12 14.69
CA TYR A 317 -11.64 3.61 14.57
C TYR A 317 -12.73 4.68 14.59
N PRO A 318 -12.68 5.71 15.45
CA PRO A 318 -13.67 6.80 15.44
C PRO A 318 -13.70 7.57 14.12
N GLY A 319 -12.59 7.58 13.38
CA GLY A 319 -12.53 8.17 12.04
C GLY A 319 -13.47 7.54 11.03
N PHE A 320 -13.82 6.26 11.23
CA PHE A 320 -14.78 5.59 10.36
C PHE A 320 -16.22 6.13 10.51
N ASP A 321 -16.55 6.72 11.64
CA ASP A 321 -17.88 7.32 11.88
C ASP A 321 -17.88 8.83 11.63
N SER A 322 -16.74 9.47 11.42
CA SER A 322 -16.60 10.93 11.36
C SER A 322 -16.92 11.56 10.00
N SER A 323 -17.11 10.76 8.97
CA SER A 323 -17.38 11.25 7.62
C SER A 323 -18.01 10.18 6.73
N PRO A 324 -18.64 10.55 5.60
CA PRO A 324 -19.14 9.58 4.63
C PRO A 324 -18.03 8.64 4.12
N ASP A 325 -16.82 9.16 3.88
CA ASP A 325 -15.68 8.36 3.42
C ASP A 325 -15.24 7.33 4.46
N GLY A 326 -15.23 7.70 5.72
CA GLY A 326 -14.93 6.78 6.82
C GLY A 326 -15.88 5.60 6.86
N VAL A 327 -17.20 5.87 6.75
CA VAL A 327 -18.24 4.84 6.74
C VAL A 327 -18.11 3.95 5.49
N LEU A 328 -17.83 4.53 4.31
CA LEU A 328 -17.58 3.76 3.10
C LEU A 328 -16.35 2.85 3.26
N ALA A 329 -15.25 3.37 3.78
CA ALA A 329 -14.03 2.58 4.00
C ALA A 329 -14.27 1.40 4.96
N ARG A 330 -15.12 1.56 5.97
CA ARG A 330 -15.47 0.49 6.91
C ARG A 330 -16.38 -0.57 6.31
N ASP A 331 -17.47 -0.15 5.64
CA ASP A 331 -18.60 -1.03 5.37
C ASP A 331 -18.72 -1.48 3.90
N LEU A 332 -18.30 -0.66 2.93
CA LEU A 332 -18.64 -0.83 1.52
C LEU A 332 -18.17 -2.16 0.94
N GLU A 333 -16.91 -2.52 1.19
CA GLU A 333 -16.32 -3.74 0.63
C GLU A 333 -17.00 -5.01 1.14
N GLY A 334 -17.39 -5.04 2.40
CA GLY A 334 -18.16 -6.14 2.97
C GLY A 334 -19.58 -6.19 2.42
N LEU A 335 -20.27 -5.05 2.33
CA LEU A 335 -21.64 -4.95 1.82
C LEU A 335 -21.73 -5.35 0.34
N LEU A 336 -20.78 -4.95 -0.49
CA LEU A 336 -20.72 -5.33 -1.91
C LEU A 336 -20.40 -6.81 -2.15
N ARG A 337 -20.11 -7.54 -1.07
CA ARG A 337 -19.90 -9.00 -1.06
C ARG A 337 -20.91 -9.73 -0.18
N ASP A 338 -22.15 -9.21 -0.12
CA ASP A 338 -23.26 -9.81 0.62
C ASP A 338 -22.97 -9.99 2.13
N GLY A 339 -22.24 -9.04 2.71
CA GLY A 339 -21.84 -9.08 4.12
C GLY A 339 -20.73 -10.08 4.45
N ASP A 340 -19.94 -10.50 3.47
CA ASP A 340 -18.84 -11.45 3.67
C ASP A 340 -17.77 -10.88 4.63
N PRO A 341 -17.54 -11.52 5.77
CA PRO A 341 -16.67 -11.00 6.82
C PRO A 341 -15.17 -11.05 6.50
N ARG A 342 -14.79 -11.57 5.34
CA ARG A 342 -13.41 -11.51 4.87
C ARG A 342 -12.99 -10.09 4.47
N TRP A 343 -13.96 -9.26 4.06
CA TRP A 343 -13.75 -7.88 3.61
C TRP A 343 -14.39 -6.86 4.55
N GLY A 344 -13.89 -5.64 4.47
CA GLY A 344 -14.31 -4.54 5.35
C GLY A 344 -13.56 -4.53 6.69
N ILE A 345 -13.84 -3.51 7.47
CA ILE A 345 -13.22 -3.34 8.79
C ILE A 345 -14.06 -4.12 9.81
N PRO A 346 -13.44 -4.99 10.63
CA PRO A 346 -14.18 -5.75 11.63
C PRO A 346 -14.74 -4.84 12.73
N PRO A 347 -15.83 -5.28 13.39
CA PRO A 347 -16.39 -4.57 14.53
C PRO A 347 -15.34 -4.28 15.63
N ARG A 348 -15.44 -3.14 16.28
CA ARG A 348 -14.51 -2.67 17.32
C ARG A 348 -14.18 -3.75 18.36
N ALA A 349 -15.19 -4.47 18.87
CA ALA A 349 -14.99 -5.52 19.86
C ALA A 349 -14.05 -6.66 19.39
N GLN A 350 -14.03 -6.95 18.09
CA GLN A 350 -13.12 -7.94 17.53
C GLN A 350 -11.70 -7.42 17.40
N ILE A 351 -11.53 -6.12 17.13
CA ILE A 351 -10.23 -5.47 17.15
C ILE A 351 -9.68 -5.47 18.58
N GLU A 352 -10.51 -5.13 19.57
CA GLU A 352 -10.14 -5.15 21.00
C GLU A 352 -9.71 -6.55 21.47
N ALA A 353 -10.34 -7.59 20.95
CA ALA A 353 -10.02 -8.99 21.28
C ALA A 353 -8.73 -9.51 20.63
N LEU A 354 -8.15 -8.79 19.67
CA LEU A 354 -6.94 -9.25 18.96
C LEU A 354 -5.77 -9.46 19.94
N ASN A 355 -5.14 -10.62 19.85
CA ASN A 355 -3.96 -11.01 20.60
C ASN A 355 -2.98 -11.80 19.72
N ALA A 356 -1.73 -11.90 20.16
CA ALA A 356 -0.66 -12.54 19.40
C ALA A 356 -0.90 -14.04 19.14
N LYS A 357 -1.59 -14.74 20.04
CA LYS A 357 -1.89 -16.16 19.88
C LYS A 357 -2.87 -16.40 18.73
N ASP A 358 -3.95 -15.62 18.65
CA ASP A 358 -4.96 -15.76 17.61
C ASP A 358 -4.40 -15.27 16.25
N PHE A 359 -3.57 -14.22 16.25
CA PHE A 359 -2.84 -13.78 15.09
C PHE A 359 -1.95 -14.89 14.52
N ARG A 360 -1.10 -15.50 15.35
CA ARG A 360 -0.25 -16.64 14.95
C ARG A 360 -1.08 -17.82 14.46
N LYS A 361 -2.17 -18.17 15.16
CA LYS A 361 -3.06 -19.29 14.79
C LYS A 361 -3.66 -19.12 13.39
N LEU A 362 -3.91 -17.87 12.96
CA LEU A 362 -4.34 -17.58 11.61
C LEU A 362 -3.18 -17.69 10.61
N TRP A 363 -2.09 -16.97 10.86
CA TRP A 363 -1.06 -16.75 9.85
C TRP A 363 -0.09 -17.91 9.67
N GLU A 364 0.25 -18.65 10.73
CA GLU A 364 1.21 -19.76 10.65
C GLU A 364 0.84 -20.82 9.59
N PRO A 365 -0.41 -21.33 9.53
CA PRO A 365 -0.81 -22.26 8.47
C PRO A 365 -0.88 -21.59 7.09
N LEU A 366 -1.31 -20.34 6.98
CA LEU A 366 -1.39 -19.62 5.70
C LEU A 366 -0.01 -19.38 5.08
N LEU A 367 1.00 -19.06 5.90
CA LEU A 367 2.38 -18.97 5.45
C LEU A 367 2.97 -20.32 5.04
N ALA A 368 2.47 -21.45 5.57
CA ALA A 368 3.00 -22.78 5.33
C ALA A 368 2.48 -23.47 4.06
N THR A 369 1.34 -23.03 3.49
CA THR A 369 0.62 -23.75 2.42
C THR A 369 0.53 -22.97 1.11
N GLY A 370 0.05 -23.62 0.06
CA GLY A 370 -0.28 -23.04 -1.24
C GLY A 370 0.93 -22.75 -2.17
N PRO A 371 0.70 -22.28 -3.39
CA PRO A 371 1.75 -21.98 -4.38
C PRO A 371 2.62 -20.80 -3.96
N ILE A 372 3.81 -20.70 -4.57
CA ILE A 372 4.67 -19.51 -4.50
C ILE A 372 5.10 -19.13 -5.92
N GLU A 373 4.88 -17.88 -6.28
CA GLU A 373 5.43 -17.24 -7.46
C GLU A 373 6.37 -16.10 -7.01
N VAL A 374 7.53 -15.99 -7.65
CA VAL A 374 8.53 -14.97 -7.38
C VAL A 374 8.79 -14.19 -8.66
N ASP A 375 8.44 -12.93 -8.68
CA ASP A 375 8.62 -12.05 -9.81
C ASP A 375 9.82 -11.13 -9.55
N VAL A 376 10.77 -11.09 -10.50
CA VAL A 376 11.98 -10.24 -10.45
C VAL A 376 12.06 -9.46 -11.75
N PHE A 377 11.75 -8.17 -11.69
CA PHE A 377 11.61 -7.29 -12.86
C PHE A 377 12.54 -6.09 -12.74
N GLY A 378 13.29 -5.77 -13.78
CA GLY A 378 14.10 -4.56 -13.80
C GLY A 378 15.53 -4.75 -14.27
N ASP A 379 16.42 -3.93 -13.74
CA ASP A 379 17.85 -3.91 -14.08
C ASP A 379 18.59 -5.08 -13.42
N VAL A 380 18.35 -6.27 -13.96
CA VAL A 380 18.96 -7.53 -13.49
C VAL A 380 19.41 -8.37 -14.67
N LYS A 381 20.43 -9.21 -14.45
CA LYS A 381 20.75 -10.28 -15.38
C LYS A 381 19.91 -11.51 -15.06
N THR A 382 19.29 -12.06 -16.09
CA THR A 382 18.32 -13.16 -15.95
C THR A 382 18.87 -14.35 -15.15
N ASP A 383 20.09 -14.82 -15.47
CA ASP A 383 20.66 -15.97 -14.79
C ASP A 383 21.05 -15.68 -13.32
N GLU A 384 21.48 -14.43 -13.04
CA GLU A 384 21.74 -13.98 -11.66
C GLU A 384 20.45 -13.92 -10.84
N ALA A 385 19.34 -13.43 -11.44
CA ALA A 385 18.03 -13.40 -10.81
C ALA A 385 17.50 -14.81 -10.53
N ILE A 386 17.62 -15.73 -11.51
CA ILE A 386 17.26 -17.14 -11.32
C ILE A 386 18.07 -17.77 -10.17
N ALA A 387 19.38 -17.50 -10.11
CA ALA A 387 20.24 -17.99 -9.04
C ALA A 387 19.86 -17.40 -7.66
N ALA A 388 19.45 -16.14 -7.60
CA ALA A 388 18.97 -15.52 -6.37
C ALA A 388 17.66 -16.16 -5.88
N VAL A 389 16.71 -16.41 -6.78
CA VAL A 389 15.47 -17.15 -6.44
C VAL A 389 15.79 -18.59 -6.02
N ALA A 390 16.75 -19.27 -6.68
CA ALA A 390 17.18 -20.61 -6.28
C ALA A 390 17.70 -20.65 -4.83
N LYS A 391 18.50 -19.65 -4.44
CA LYS A 391 19.08 -19.53 -3.08
C LYS A 391 18.08 -19.10 -2.00
N SER A 392 16.98 -18.45 -2.39
CA SER A 392 15.93 -17.96 -1.50
C SER A 392 14.71 -18.89 -1.49
N PHE A 393 13.68 -18.57 -2.24
CA PHE A 393 12.42 -19.34 -2.28
C PHE A 393 12.61 -20.74 -2.87
N GLY A 394 13.50 -20.91 -3.83
CA GLY A 394 13.86 -22.22 -4.39
C GLY A 394 14.49 -23.17 -3.37
N ALA A 395 15.15 -22.66 -2.33
CA ALA A 395 15.77 -23.43 -1.26
C ALA A 395 14.77 -23.90 -0.18
N LEU A 396 13.55 -23.38 -0.20
CA LEU A 396 12.50 -23.79 0.76
C LEU A 396 12.09 -25.25 0.55
N LYS A 397 11.65 -25.90 1.63
CA LYS A 397 11.06 -27.25 1.54
C LYS A 397 9.82 -27.24 0.64
N PRO A 398 9.55 -28.36 -0.09
CA PRO A 398 8.31 -28.53 -0.84
C PRO A 398 7.09 -28.33 0.05
N ARG A 399 6.05 -27.71 -0.51
CA ARG A 399 4.86 -27.31 0.24
C ARG A 399 3.69 -28.23 -0.02
N LYS A 400 2.79 -28.31 0.96
CA LYS A 400 1.51 -28.98 0.78
C LYS A 400 0.59 -28.11 -0.08
N PRO A 401 -0.10 -28.69 -1.07
CA PRO A 401 -1.17 -27.99 -1.75
C PRO A 401 -2.24 -27.54 -0.74
N ASP A 402 -2.81 -26.38 -0.96
CA ASP A 402 -4.04 -26.00 -0.26
C ASP A 402 -5.21 -26.64 -1.02
N ALA A 403 -5.82 -27.68 -0.42
CA ALA A 403 -6.95 -28.40 -0.99
C ALA A 403 -8.31 -27.77 -0.64
N THR A 404 -8.34 -26.67 0.11
CA THR A 404 -9.58 -26.01 0.53
C THR A 404 -10.26 -25.37 -0.66
N ALA A 405 -11.50 -25.75 -0.97
CA ALA A 405 -12.29 -25.06 -1.99
C ALA A 405 -12.54 -23.61 -1.53
N PRO A 406 -12.34 -22.60 -2.39
CA PRO A 406 -12.63 -21.22 -2.02
C PRO A 406 -14.10 -21.02 -1.77
N ALA A 407 -14.43 -20.30 -0.69
CA ALA A 407 -15.80 -19.86 -0.48
C ALA A 407 -16.21 -18.89 -1.60
N PRO A 408 -17.38 -19.08 -2.22
CA PRO A 408 -17.83 -18.21 -3.30
C PRO A 408 -18.06 -16.79 -2.79
N VAL A 409 -17.71 -15.81 -3.61
CA VAL A 409 -18.03 -14.41 -3.38
C VAL A 409 -19.33 -14.09 -4.07
N ARG A 410 -20.27 -13.49 -3.36
CA ARG A 410 -21.60 -13.13 -3.87
C ARG A 410 -21.73 -11.62 -3.92
N PHE A 411 -22.37 -11.10 -4.95
CA PHE A 411 -22.84 -9.72 -4.96
C PHE A 411 -24.20 -9.67 -4.25
N PRO A 412 -24.49 -8.60 -3.48
CA PRO A 412 -25.78 -8.49 -2.78
C PRO A 412 -26.97 -8.45 -3.73
N ALA A 413 -28.14 -8.88 -3.24
CA ALA A 413 -29.37 -8.80 -4.00
C ALA A 413 -29.74 -7.33 -4.28
N HIS A 414 -30.47 -7.13 -5.39
CA HIS A 414 -31.12 -5.83 -5.67
C HIS A 414 -31.97 -5.34 -4.50
N VAL A 415 -31.95 -4.04 -4.24
CA VAL A 415 -32.76 -3.39 -3.21
C VAL A 415 -33.50 -2.20 -3.79
N ASP A 416 -34.81 -2.13 -3.54
CA ASP A 416 -35.65 -1.02 -4.01
C ASP A 416 -35.32 0.30 -3.31
N THR A 417 -34.86 0.22 -2.06
CA THR A 417 -34.46 1.37 -1.24
C THR A 417 -32.97 1.23 -0.90
N PRO A 418 -32.20 2.34 -0.94
CA PRO A 418 -30.79 2.29 -0.61
C PRO A 418 -30.51 1.75 0.80
N VAL A 419 -29.44 0.99 0.96
CA VAL A 419 -28.89 0.66 2.28
C VAL A 419 -28.41 1.94 2.94
N ILE A 420 -29.01 2.31 4.06
CA ILE A 420 -28.66 3.55 4.78
C ILE A 420 -27.57 3.26 5.81
N ARG A 421 -26.57 4.14 5.84
CA ARG A 421 -25.58 4.28 6.91
C ARG A 421 -25.51 5.74 7.33
N THR A 422 -25.06 5.97 8.56
CA THR A 422 -24.94 7.33 9.09
C THR A 422 -23.53 7.64 9.55
N HIS A 423 -23.17 8.92 9.52
CA HIS A 423 -21.92 9.44 10.08
C HIS A 423 -22.21 10.58 11.07
N ASP A 424 -21.24 10.86 11.93
CA ASP A 424 -21.30 11.90 12.97
C ASP A 424 -20.61 13.22 12.55
N GLY A 425 -20.17 13.33 11.27
CA GLY A 425 -19.51 14.51 10.71
C GLY A 425 -20.48 15.59 10.24
N ASP A 426 -20.03 16.46 9.35
CA ASP A 426 -20.78 17.63 8.88
C ASP A 426 -22.14 17.28 8.26
N ASP A 427 -23.14 18.00 8.66
CA ASP A 427 -24.55 17.81 8.25
C ASP A 427 -24.82 18.06 6.75
N ASN A 428 -23.89 18.69 6.04
CA ASN A 428 -23.99 18.99 4.62
C ASN A 428 -23.28 17.97 3.72
N GLN A 429 -22.71 16.91 4.30
CA GLN A 429 -21.97 15.88 3.59
C GLN A 429 -22.74 14.56 3.56
N ALA A 430 -22.80 13.95 2.40
CA ALA A 430 -23.31 12.61 2.21
C ALA A 430 -22.52 11.88 1.10
N ALA A 431 -22.60 10.57 1.05
CA ALA A 431 -22.15 9.79 -0.08
C ALA A 431 -23.28 8.89 -0.60
N ALA A 432 -23.34 8.76 -1.92
CA ALA A 432 -24.25 7.85 -2.59
C ALA A 432 -23.44 6.86 -3.44
N VAL A 433 -23.80 5.59 -3.38
CA VAL A 433 -23.15 4.49 -4.11
C VAL A 433 -24.20 3.72 -4.89
N ILE A 434 -23.94 3.49 -6.16
CA ILE A 434 -24.69 2.54 -6.97
C ILE A 434 -23.72 1.55 -7.62
N ALA A 435 -24.06 0.27 -7.63
CA ALA A 435 -23.19 -0.76 -8.19
C ALA A 435 -24.00 -1.84 -8.90
N TRP A 436 -23.44 -2.40 -9.95
CA TRP A 436 -23.96 -3.54 -10.71
C TRP A 436 -22.98 -4.70 -10.68
N PRO A 437 -23.44 -5.94 -10.50
CA PRO A 437 -22.56 -7.10 -10.54
C PRO A 437 -21.99 -7.31 -11.94
N THR A 438 -20.70 -7.64 -11.99
CA THR A 438 -20.04 -8.09 -13.20
C THR A 438 -19.39 -9.47 -12.97
N SER A 439 -18.72 -9.99 -13.99
CA SER A 439 -17.98 -11.22 -13.88
C SER A 439 -16.58 -11.00 -13.27
N GLY A 440 -15.68 -11.95 -13.42
CA GLY A 440 -14.30 -11.92 -12.97
C GLY A 440 -13.51 -13.07 -13.60
N GLY A 441 -12.26 -13.22 -13.19
CA GLY A 441 -11.36 -14.26 -13.66
C GLY A 441 -10.44 -13.80 -14.78
N SER A 442 -9.45 -14.64 -15.07
CA SER A 442 -8.40 -14.36 -16.06
C SER A 442 -8.76 -14.80 -17.48
N ALA A 443 -9.96 -15.30 -17.71
CA ALA A 443 -10.32 -15.90 -19.01
C ALA A 443 -10.86 -14.89 -20.02
N ASP A 444 -11.46 -13.79 -19.58
CA ASP A 444 -12.18 -12.86 -20.45
C ASP A 444 -11.68 -11.40 -20.26
N HIS A 445 -10.45 -11.18 -20.69
CA HIS A 445 -9.81 -9.87 -20.61
C HIS A 445 -10.43 -8.83 -21.53
N ALA A 446 -10.96 -9.26 -22.67
CA ALA A 446 -11.64 -8.36 -23.61
C ALA A 446 -12.92 -7.78 -22.97
N GLU A 447 -13.65 -8.59 -22.21
CA GLU A 447 -14.83 -8.12 -21.45
C GLU A 447 -14.45 -7.17 -20.32
N GLN A 448 -13.39 -7.49 -19.58
CA GLN A 448 -12.83 -6.58 -18.55
C GLN A 448 -12.56 -5.19 -19.14
N ARG A 449 -11.88 -5.12 -20.31
CA ARG A 449 -11.54 -3.86 -20.97
C ARG A 449 -12.76 -3.10 -21.48
N ARG A 450 -13.76 -3.82 -22.00
CA ARG A 450 -15.05 -3.19 -22.36
C ARG A 450 -15.72 -2.56 -21.16
N LEU A 451 -15.69 -3.25 -20.00
CA LEU A 451 -16.22 -2.70 -18.74
C LEU A 451 -15.42 -1.51 -18.22
N ASP A 452 -14.09 -1.50 -18.39
CA ASP A 452 -13.26 -0.36 -18.00
C ASP A 452 -13.60 0.88 -18.86
N VAL A 453 -13.79 0.71 -20.17
CA VAL A 453 -14.23 1.79 -21.06
C VAL A 453 -15.67 2.21 -20.74
N LEU A 454 -16.57 1.27 -20.49
CA LEU A 454 -17.96 1.57 -20.11
C LEU A 454 -18.02 2.38 -18.83
N ALA A 455 -17.22 2.01 -17.82
CA ALA A 455 -17.13 2.75 -16.56
C ALA A 455 -16.58 4.16 -16.74
N ALA A 456 -15.60 4.36 -17.62
CA ALA A 456 -15.06 5.67 -17.94
C ALA A 456 -16.10 6.57 -18.64
N VAL A 457 -16.83 6.06 -19.64
CA VAL A 457 -17.95 6.77 -20.27
C VAL A 457 -19.02 7.12 -19.26
N PHE A 458 -19.34 6.18 -18.37
CA PHE A 458 -20.32 6.42 -17.30
C PHE A 458 -19.87 7.54 -16.36
N ALA A 459 -18.60 7.51 -15.96
CA ALA A 459 -18.01 8.53 -15.08
C ALA A 459 -18.07 9.94 -15.70
N ASP A 460 -17.70 10.07 -16.97
CA ASP A 460 -17.72 11.35 -17.71
C ASP A 460 -19.15 11.91 -17.79
N ARG A 461 -20.13 11.08 -18.16
CA ARG A 461 -21.53 11.49 -18.21
C ARG A 461 -22.09 11.88 -16.84
N LEU A 462 -21.72 11.14 -15.80
CA LEU A 462 -22.15 11.41 -14.43
C LEU A 462 -21.57 12.72 -13.90
N PHE A 463 -20.30 12.95 -14.18
CA PHE A 463 -19.62 14.20 -13.82
C PHE A 463 -20.29 15.42 -14.49
N ASP A 464 -20.53 15.34 -15.80
CA ASP A 464 -21.14 16.44 -16.56
C ASP A 464 -22.56 16.77 -16.07
N ARG A 465 -23.35 15.75 -15.77
CA ARG A 465 -24.75 15.94 -15.32
C ARG A 465 -24.84 16.46 -13.90
N LEU A 466 -24.04 15.92 -12.98
CA LEU A 466 -24.03 16.42 -11.60
C LEU A 466 -23.53 17.86 -11.53
N ARG A 467 -22.48 18.19 -12.31
CA ARG A 467 -21.96 19.56 -12.37
C ARG A 467 -22.99 20.55 -12.94
N SER A 468 -23.65 20.20 -14.04
CA SER A 468 -24.58 21.08 -14.74
C SER A 468 -25.89 21.30 -13.96
N VAL A 469 -26.40 20.28 -13.26
CA VAL A 469 -27.71 20.31 -12.58
C VAL A 469 -27.58 20.72 -11.10
N ALA A 470 -26.53 20.25 -10.42
CA ALA A 470 -26.39 20.47 -8.97
C ALA A 470 -25.57 21.71 -8.62
N GLY A 471 -24.85 22.31 -9.58
CA GLY A 471 -23.98 23.47 -9.33
C GLY A 471 -22.86 23.21 -8.31
N ALA A 472 -22.64 21.96 -7.98
CA ALA A 472 -21.84 21.56 -6.86
C ALA A 472 -20.48 20.99 -7.32
N SER A 473 -19.43 21.39 -6.63
CA SER A 473 -18.04 20.98 -6.87
C SER A 473 -17.77 19.55 -6.34
N TYR A 474 -18.62 18.58 -6.70
CA TYR A 474 -18.42 17.21 -6.29
C TYR A 474 -17.74 16.42 -7.41
N SER A 475 -16.83 15.54 -7.04
CA SER A 475 -16.11 14.68 -7.99
C SER A 475 -16.73 13.28 -7.92
N PRO A 476 -17.80 12.99 -8.71
CA PRO A 476 -18.28 11.63 -8.82
C PRO A 476 -17.21 10.79 -9.52
N SER A 477 -17.17 9.51 -9.17
CA SER A 477 -16.32 8.53 -9.83
C SER A 477 -17.14 7.33 -10.27
N ALA A 478 -16.77 6.69 -11.37
CA ALA A 478 -17.22 5.35 -11.69
C ALA A 478 -16.05 4.51 -12.18
N GLN A 479 -16.06 3.25 -11.80
CA GLN A 479 -14.98 2.32 -12.15
C GLN A 479 -15.50 0.89 -12.29
N SER A 480 -14.83 0.11 -13.10
CA SER A 480 -14.98 -1.33 -13.16
C SER A 480 -13.97 -1.97 -12.20
N GLN A 481 -14.45 -2.91 -11.40
CA GLN A 481 -13.60 -3.73 -10.54
C GLN A 481 -13.75 -5.19 -10.96
N TRP A 482 -12.74 -5.70 -11.64
CA TRP A 482 -12.70 -7.04 -12.18
C TRP A 482 -11.69 -7.90 -11.41
N PRO A 483 -12.11 -8.80 -10.53
CA PRO A 483 -11.20 -9.65 -9.77
C PRO A 483 -10.60 -10.73 -10.68
N VAL A 484 -9.37 -10.55 -11.11
CA VAL A 484 -8.68 -11.49 -12.02
C VAL A 484 -8.47 -12.86 -11.36
N GLY A 485 -8.29 -12.90 -10.04
CA GLY A 485 -8.01 -14.11 -9.28
C GLY A 485 -9.22 -15.00 -8.99
N GLN A 486 -10.45 -14.57 -9.33
CA GLN A 486 -11.68 -15.33 -9.05
C GLN A 486 -12.73 -15.12 -10.13
N PRO A 487 -13.59 -16.13 -10.44
CA PRO A 487 -14.50 -16.08 -11.57
C PRO A 487 -15.75 -15.19 -11.38
N GLY A 488 -15.88 -14.54 -10.25
CA GLY A 488 -17.02 -13.68 -9.89
C GLY A 488 -16.66 -12.64 -8.84
N GLY A 489 -17.65 -11.87 -8.41
CA GLY A 489 -17.46 -10.79 -7.42
C GLY A 489 -17.02 -9.46 -8.04
N GLY A 490 -16.97 -9.39 -9.37
CA GLY A 490 -16.73 -8.14 -10.09
C GLY A 490 -17.94 -7.21 -10.03
N ARG A 491 -17.69 -5.94 -10.29
CA ARG A 491 -18.72 -4.89 -10.25
C ARG A 491 -18.33 -3.67 -11.06
N LEU A 492 -19.33 -3.02 -11.66
CA LEU A 492 -19.24 -1.63 -12.05
C LEU A 492 -19.85 -0.80 -10.92
N ILE A 493 -19.13 0.16 -10.41
CA ILE A 493 -19.54 0.97 -9.26
C ILE A 493 -19.39 2.44 -9.55
N ALA A 494 -20.39 3.24 -9.17
CA ALA A 494 -20.31 4.69 -9.16
C ALA A 494 -20.52 5.23 -7.73
N ILE A 495 -19.70 6.20 -7.35
CA ILE A 495 -19.72 6.86 -6.03
C ILE A 495 -19.78 8.35 -6.25
N GLY A 496 -20.70 9.02 -5.56
CA GLY A 496 -20.83 10.47 -5.52
C GLY A 496 -20.78 11.00 -4.09
N LYS A 497 -19.93 11.98 -3.85
CA LYS A 497 -19.97 12.80 -2.63
C LYS A 497 -20.91 13.97 -2.94
N VAL A 498 -22.00 14.06 -2.23
CA VAL A 498 -23.07 15.00 -2.51
C VAL A 498 -23.67 15.57 -1.22
N ALA A 499 -24.39 16.67 -1.31
CA ALA A 499 -25.22 17.11 -0.18
C ALA A 499 -26.36 16.10 0.08
N PRO A 500 -26.84 15.94 1.32
CA PRO A 500 -27.86 14.94 1.66
C PRO A 500 -29.14 15.03 0.80
N ASP A 501 -29.57 16.23 0.46
CA ASP A 501 -30.74 16.48 -0.41
C ASP A 501 -30.50 16.10 -1.88
N LYS A 502 -29.25 15.87 -2.29
CA LYS A 502 -28.85 15.48 -3.64
C LYS A 502 -28.65 13.97 -3.81
N VAL A 503 -28.72 13.19 -2.75
CA VAL A 503 -28.61 11.72 -2.82
C VAL A 503 -29.65 11.10 -3.78
N PRO A 504 -30.93 11.47 -3.74
CA PRO A 504 -31.92 10.96 -4.71
C PRO A 504 -31.58 11.34 -6.15
N LEU A 505 -31.08 12.55 -6.38
CA LEU A 505 -30.67 13.02 -7.70
C LEU A 505 -29.51 12.20 -8.26
N PHE A 506 -28.51 11.87 -7.43
CA PHE A 506 -27.41 11.00 -7.83
C PHE A 506 -27.91 9.65 -8.35
N PHE A 507 -28.81 8.99 -7.63
CA PHE A 507 -29.38 7.70 -8.06
C PHE A 507 -30.21 7.84 -9.34
N GLN A 508 -31.03 8.89 -9.43
CA GLN A 508 -31.83 9.18 -10.62
C GLN A 508 -30.93 9.34 -11.87
N LEU A 509 -29.91 10.19 -11.78
CA LEU A 509 -28.99 10.44 -12.89
C LEU A 509 -28.17 9.19 -13.26
N SER A 510 -27.71 8.43 -12.27
CA SER A 510 -26.97 7.19 -12.50
C SER A 510 -27.83 6.15 -13.23
N ARG A 511 -29.07 5.93 -12.81
CA ARG A 511 -30.00 5.02 -13.48
C ARG A 511 -30.39 5.50 -14.88
N GLN A 512 -30.54 6.82 -15.06
CA GLN A 512 -30.81 7.40 -16.37
C GLN A 512 -29.64 7.19 -17.34
N ILE A 513 -28.40 7.40 -16.89
CA ILE A 513 -27.20 7.13 -17.70
C ILE A 513 -27.11 5.65 -18.05
N ALA A 514 -27.35 4.76 -17.10
CA ALA A 514 -27.38 3.32 -17.35
C ALA A 514 -28.42 2.95 -18.42
N ALA A 515 -29.64 3.46 -18.30
CA ALA A 515 -30.71 3.21 -19.25
C ALA A 515 -30.38 3.73 -20.68
N GLU A 516 -29.77 4.90 -20.80
CA GLU A 516 -29.36 5.46 -22.08
C GLU A 516 -28.24 4.65 -22.73
N LEU A 517 -27.22 4.22 -21.96
CA LEU A 517 -26.13 3.38 -22.45
C LEU A 517 -26.63 2.01 -22.94
N VAL A 518 -27.72 1.51 -22.35
CA VAL A 518 -28.39 0.28 -22.79
C VAL A 518 -29.22 0.52 -24.05
N ALA A 519 -29.95 1.63 -24.10
CA ALA A 519 -30.91 1.89 -25.18
C ALA A 519 -30.28 2.31 -26.50
N THR A 520 -29.15 3.04 -26.46
CA THR A 520 -28.55 3.67 -27.64
C THR A 520 -27.02 3.55 -27.61
N PRO A 521 -26.38 3.15 -28.73
CA PRO A 521 -24.92 3.20 -28.83
C PRO A 521 -24.41 4.63 -28.62
N ILE A 522 -23.26 4.76 -28.01
CA ILE A 522 -22.57 6.05 -27.88
C ILE A 522 -22.05 6.52 -29.26
N GLY A 523 -21.74 7.79 -29.41
CA GLY A 523 -21.12 8.31 -30.61
C GLY A 523 -19.63 7.90 -30.74
N ASP A 524 -19.15 7.72 -31.95
CA ASP A 524 -17.72 7.43 -32.22
C ASP A 524 -16.77 8.46 -31.61
N ASP A 525 -17.19 9.72 -31.55
CA ASP A 525 -16.40 10.78 -30.96
C ASP A 525 -16.28 10.65 -29.43
N GLU A 526 -17.37 10.28 -28.77
CA GLU A 526 -17.37 10.01 -27.32
C GLU A 526 -16.50 8.80 -27.01
N LEU A 527 -16.63 7.71 -27.77
CA LEU A 527 -15.79 6.54 -27.61
C LEU A 527 -14.31 6.86 -27.78
N ARG A 528 -13.96 7.62 -28.83
CA ARG A 528 -12.57 8.01 -29.10
C ARG A 528 -11.99 8.89 -27.99
N ARG A 529 -12.76 9.86 -27.48
CA ARG A 529 -12.33 10.71 -26.34
C ARG A 529 -12.05 9.92 -25.07
N THR A 530 -12.73 8.81 -24.87
CA THR A 530 -12.52 7.91 -23.72
C THR A 530 -11.32 6.99 -23.95
N ILE A 531 -11.20 6.31 -25.09
CA ILE A 531 -10.18 5.30 -25.31
C ILE A 531 -8.78 5.91 -25.52
N VAL A 532 -8.67 7.04 -26.24
CA VAL A 532 -7.36 7.61 -26.59
C VAL A 532 -6.52 7.98 -25.35
N PRO A 533 -7.05 8.66 -24.32
CA PRO A 533 -6.29 8.91 -23.10
C PRO A 533 -5.87 7.62 -22.37
N MET A 534 -6.72 6.58 -22.36
CA MET A 534 -6.40 5.29 -21.74
C MET A 534 -5.22 4.61 -22.47
N LEU A 535 -5.22 4.58 -23.80
CA LEU A 535 -4.12 4.04 -24.60
C LEU A 535 -2.83 4.85 -24.41
N GLN A 536 -2.91 6.18 -24.33
CA GLN A 536 -1.76 7.03 -24.05
C GLN A 536 -1.19 6.79 -22.66
N TYR A 537 -2.04 6.60 -21.66
CA TYR A 537 -1.60 6.22 -20.31
C TYR A 537 -0.88 4.88 -20.33
N MET A 538 -1.46 3.85 -20.98
CA MET A 538 -0.84 2.53 -21.11
C MET A 538 0.50 2.59 -21.83
N ALA A 539 0.60 3.36 -22.92
CA ALA A 539 1.84 3.52 -23.67
C ALA A 539 2.96 4.16 -22.82
N ARG A 540 2.60 5.12 -21.96
CA ARG A 540 3.56 5.68 -21.01
C ARG A 540 3.91 4.70 -19.89
N ALA A 541 2.90 4.06 -19.29
CA ALA A 541 3.10 3.14 -18.17
C ALA A 541 3.90 1.90 -18.57
N SER A 542 3.71 1.39 -19.80
CA SER A 542 4.41 0.19 -20.30
C SER A 542 5.90 0.39 -20.58
N SER A 543 6.41 1.63 -20.49
CA SER A 543 7.85 1.88 -20.48
C SER A 543 8.52 1.46 -19.17
N GLY A 544 7.75 1.34 -18.07
CA GLY A 544 8.24 0.99 -16.74
C GLY A 544 8.07 -0.49 -16.40
N ASN A 545 9.02 -1.02 -15.61
CA ASN A 545 9.02 -2.41 -15.16
C ASN A 545 7.85 -2.73 -14.23
N GLN A 546 7.44 -1.77 -13.40
CA GLN A 546 6.32 -1.94 -12.46
C GLN A 546 5.00 -2.22 -13.18
N PHE A 547 4.76 -1.60 -14.34
CA PHE A 547 3.57 -1.89 -15.16
C PHE A 547 3.50 -3.37 -15.52
N TRP A 548 4.58 -3.93 -16.09
CA TRP A 548 4.64 -5.32 -16.50
C TRP A 548 4.52 -6.27 -15.31
N LEU A 549 5.20 -5.96 -14.20
CA LEU A 549 5.06 -6.71 -12.96
C LEU A 549 3.61 -6.81 -12.49
N MET A 550 2.86 -5.70 -12.55
CA MET A 550 1.46 -5.69 -12.13
C MET A 550 0.56 -6.46 -13.10
N GLN A 551 0.79 -6.33 -14.40
CA GLN A 551 -0.04 -6.99 -15.42
C GLN A 551 0.16 -8.50 -15.45
N THR A 552 1.38 -9.01 -15.21
CA THR A 552 1.72 -10.43 -15.37
C THR A 552 1.76 -11.22 -14.06
N SER A 553 1.67 -10.57 -12.90
CA SER A 553 1.77 -11.20 -11.58
C SER A 553 0.68 -12.26 -11.38
N GLY A 554 1.06 -13.48 -11.04
CA GLY A 554 0.22 -14.67 -11.01
C GLY A 554 0.31 -15.50 -12.30
N GLY A 555 0.96 -14.98 -13.32
CA GLY A 555 1.04 -15.57 -14.65
C GLY A 555 1.82 -16.87 -14.72
N ALA A 556 2.77 -17.10 -13.83
CA ALA A 556 3.49 -18.35 -13.79
C ALA A 556 2.57 -19.56 -13.45
N PHE A 557 1.46 -19.33 -12.73
CA PHE A 557 0.46 -20.36 -12.45
C PHE A 557 -0.81 -20.23 -13.30
N ASP A 558 -1.09 -19.04 -13.83
CA ASP A 558 -2.23 -18.73 -14.68
C ASP A 558 -1.76 -18.03 -15.97
N PRO A 559 -1.39 -18.78 -17.02
CA PRO A 559 -0.83 -18.22 -18.25
C PRO A 559 -1.71 -17.16 -18.93
N LYS A 560 -3.03 -17.21 -18.72
CA LYS A 560 -3.97 -16.23 -19.28
C LYS A 560 -3.67 -14.80 -18.86
N ARG A 561 -3.06 -14.60 -17.68
CA ARG A 561 -2.63 -13.27 -17.22
C ARG A 561 -1.50 -12.70 -18.09
N ILE A 562 -0.59 -13.57 -18.55
CA ILE A 562 0.48 -13.17 -19.47
C ILE A 562 -0.11 -12.96 -20.88
N GLU A 563 -0.96 -13.87 -21.35
CA GLU A 563 -1.65 -13.75 -22.65
C GLU A 563 -2.45 -12.45 -22.75
N ALA A 564 -3.10 -12.04 -21.68
CA ALA A 564 -3.85 -10.79 -21.61
C ALA A 564 -3.03 -9.55 -21.97
N THR A 565 -1.73 -9.54 -21.65
CA THR A 565 -0.87 -8.37 -21.95
C THR A 565 -0.68 -8.19 -23.46
N GLN A 566 -0.70 -9.27 -24.24
CA GLN A 566 -0.48 -9.24 -25.69
C GLN A 566 -1.68 -8.66 -26.46
N SER A 567 -2.88 -8.76 -25.91
CA SER A 567 -4.11 -8.30 -26.55
C SER A 567 -4.56 -6.90 -26.12
N ILE A 568 -3.85 -6.21 -25.21
CA ILE A 568 -4.31 -4.93 -24.61
C ILE A 568 -4.71 -3.91 -25.68
N VAL A 569 -3.81 -3.61 -26.61
CA VAL A 569 -4.05 -2.59 -27.65
C VAL A 569 -5.14 -3.06 -28.61
N GLY A 570 -5.09 -4.34 -29.04
CA GLY A 570 -6.06 -4.91 -29.95
C GLY A 570 -7.48 -4.91 -29.37
N ASP A 571 -7.62 -5.33 -28.12
CA ASP A 571 -8.94 -5.35 -27.46
C ASP A 571 -9.50 -3.94 -27.27
N MET A 572 -8.66 -2.97 -26.87
CA MET A 572 -9.09 -1.59 -26.67
C MET A 572 -9.49 -0.91 -27.98
N THR A 573 -8.69 -1.09 -29.05
CA THR A 573 -8.97 -0.50 -30.37
C THR A 573 -10.09 -1.21 -31.10
N GLY A 574 -10.39 -2.46 -30.76
CA GLY A 574 -11.50 -3.25 -31.29
C GLY A 574 -12.86 -2.93 -30.64
N ILE A 575 -12.92 -2.11 -29.59
CA ILE A 575 -14.19 -1.70 -28.98
C ILE A 575 -14.93 -0.77 -29.94
N THR A 576 -16.21 -1.08 -30.19
CA THR A 576 -17.11 -0.27 -31.00
C THR A 576 -18.28 0.24 -30.15
N PRO A 577 -18.99 1.29 -30.58
CA PRO A 577 -20.22 1.72 -29.92
C PRO A 577 -21.23 0.60 -29.69
N ALA A 578 -21.38 -0.31 -30.66
CA ALA A 578 -22.28 -1.45 -30.59
C ALA A 578 -21.84 -2.47 -29.52
N THR A 579 -20.56 -2.86 -29.49
CA THR A 579 -20.05 -3.81 -28.48
C THR A 579 -20.09 -3.23 -27.08
N LEU A 580 -19.92 -1.89 -26.94
CA LEU A 580 -20.06 -1.23 -25.66
C LEU A 580 -21.50 -1.20 -25.17
N GLN A 581 -22.48 -0.97 -26.09
CA GLN A 581 -23.90 -1.06 -25.80
C GLN A 581 -24.31 -2.48 -25.38
N GLU A 582 -23.83 -3.50 -26.05
CA GLU A 582 -24.07 -4.91 -25.69
C GLU A 582 -23.54 -5.20 -24.27
N THR A 583 -22.36 -4.68 -23.92
CA THR A 583 -21.81 -4.79 -22.58
C THR A 583 -22.68 -4.05 -21.56
N ALA A 584 -23.12 -2.84 -21.88
CA ALA A 584 -24.06 -2.10 -21.03
C ALA A 584 -25.38 -2.87 -20.81
N ALA A 585 -25.98 -3.42 -21.88
CA ALA A 585 -27.22 -4.20 -21.79
C ALA A 585 -27.07 -5.49 -20.95
N ARG A 586 -25.88 -6.07 -20.94
CA ARG A 586 -25.58 -7.25 -20.12
C ARG A 586 -25.51 -6.95 -18.62
N TYR A 587 -24.89 -5.84 -18.24
CA TYR A 587 -24.55 -5.57 -16.85
C TYR A 587 -25.36 -4.45 -16.19
N LEU A 588 -25.70 -3.37 -16.90
CA LEU A 588 -26.42 -2.22 -16.32
C LEU A 588 -27.94 -2.46 -16.23
N ARG A 589 -28.31 -3.59 -15.67
CA ARG A 589 -29.71 -4.01 -15.55
C ARG A 589 -30.38 -3.34 -14.36
N PRO A 590 -31.59 -2.76 -14.53
CA PRO A 590 -32.30 -2.05 -13.47
C PRO A 590 -32.77 -2.96 -12.32
N ASP A 591 -32.89 -4.29 -12.56
CA ASP A 591 -33.24 -5.31 -11.57
C ASP A 591 -32.03 -5.90 -10.84
N LYS A 592 -30.81 -5.37 -11.08
CA LYS A 592 -29.55 -5.88 -10.53
C LYS A 592 -28.71 -4.82 -9.84
N ASP A 593 -29.11 -3.54 -9.91
CA ASP A 593 -28.40 -2.51 -9.19
C ASP A 593 -28.55 -2.68 -7.67
N TRP A 594 -27.50 -2.33 -6.95
CA TRP A 594 -27.51 -2.21 -5.51
C TRP A 594 -27.10 -0.79 -5.13
N THR A 595 -27.78 -0.22 -4.15
CA THR A 595 -27.57 1.17 -3.77
C THR A 595 -27.33 1.32 -2.28
N MET A 596 -26.48 2.29 -1.91
CA MET A 596 -26.18 2.68 -0.55
C MET A 596 -26.11 4.20 -0.43
N ALA A 597 -26.60 4.73 0.67
CA ALA A 597 -26.43 6.13 1.04
C ALA A 597 -25.81 6.23 2.43
N VAL A 598 -24.83 7.11 2.57
CA VAL A 598 -24.25 7.51 3.85
C VAL A 598 -24.69 8.94 4.10
N VAL A 599 -25.44 9.18 5.16
CA VAL A 599 -26.03 10.48 5.49
C VAL A 599 -25.69 10.90 6.91
N PRO A 600 -25.78 12.19 7.26
CA PRO A 600 -25.62 12.64 8.63
C PRO A 600 -26.62 11.96 9.59
N LYS A 601 -26.20 11.72 10.81
CA LYS A 601 -27.04 11.14 11.85
C LYS A 601 -28.19 12.09 12.19
N GLY A 602 -29.42 11.58 12.14
CA GLY A 602 -30.65 12.34 12.43
C GLY A 602 -31.31 12.99 11.22
N LYS A 603 -30.84 12.71 10.01
CA LYS A 603 -31.50 13.12 8.74
C LYS A 603 -31.98 11.92 7.93
#